data_a1d52016f9b941a0a82c8dcf08224587
#
_entry.id   a1d52016f9b941a0a82c8dcf08224587
#
_cell.length_a   1.000
_cell.length_b   1.000
_cell.length_c   1.000
_cell.angle_alpha   90.00
_cell.angle_beta   90.00
_cell.angle_gamma   90.00
#
_symmetry.space_group_name_H-M   'P 1'
#
loop_
_entity.id
_entity.type
_entity.pdbx_description
1 polymer ?
#
loop_
_entity_poly.entity_id
_entity_poly.type
_entity_poly.pdbx_seq_one_letter_code
_entity_poly.pdbx_strand_id
1 'polypeptide(L)'
;EDETVGCVRAYDFLEHIPHCPDSSCQHGADGSPMCIVGLMNEIYRVLAPGGWLTSKTPSSDGRGAFQDPTHCSFWNPNSFWYYTRSEQAKYVMGLKCRFQANRIWQTFPTDWHKQNNIPYVFADLVCLKGQRQPGLVEI
;
A
#
# COMPACT_ATOMS: atom_id res chain seq x y z
N GLU A 1 -4.41 18.77 6.31
CA GLU A 1 -3.17 19.26 6.94
C GLU A 1 -2.10 18.17 6.94
N ASP A 2 -0.84 18.57 6.88
CA ASP A 2 0.28 17.64 6.91
C ASP A 2 0.49 17.10 8.33
N GLU A 3 0.88 15.82 8.42
CA GLU A 3 1.35 15.21 9.67
C GLU A 3 0.37 15.23 10.84
N THR A 4 -0.93 15.24 10.56
CA THR A 4 -1.98 15.35 11.59
C THR A 4 -2.72 14.05 11.87
N VAL A 5 -2.54 13.04 11.01
CA VAL A 5 -3.29 11.77 11.08
C VAL A 5 -2.45 10.69 11.76
N GLY A 6 -2.96 10.10 12.83
CA GLY A 6 -2.26 9.02 13.56
C GLY A 6 -2.39 7.65 12.88
N CYS A 7 -3.48 7.38 12.16
CA CYS A 7 -3.71 6.11 11.50
C CYS A 7 -4.62 6.27 10.27
N VAL A 8 -4.23 5.64 9.18
CA VAL A 8 -5.06 5.46 7.98
C VAL A 8 -5.39 3.98 7.83
N ARG A 9 -6.65 3.66 7.58
CA ARG A 9 -7.12 2.30 7.26
C ARG A 9 -7.55 2.23 5.81
N ALA A 10 -6.95 1.30 5.05
CA ALA A 10 -7.25 1.03 3.65
C ALA A 10 -7.67 -0.44 3.50
N TYR A 11 -8.93 -0.76 3.83
CA TYR A 11 -9.48 -2.10 3.76
C TYR A 11 -10.39 -2.23 2.55
N ASP A 12 -10.13 -3.22 1.71
CA ASP A 12 -10.86 -3.44 0.46
C ASP A 12 -10.96 -2.11 -0.36
N PHE A 13 -9.80 -1.43 -0.50
CA PHE A 13 -9.73 -0.09 -1.06
C PHE A 13 -8.57 0.08 -2.06
N LEU A 14 -7.36 -0.39 -1.73
CA LEU A 14 -6.17 -0.14 -2.57
C LEU A 14 -6.31 -0.73 -3.97
N GLU A 15 -6.99 -1.86 -4.09
CA GLU A 15 -7.27 -2.55 -5.36
C GLU A 15 -8.11 -1.73 -6.34
N HIS A 16 -8.87 -0.75 -5.85
CA HIS A 16 -9.69 0.14 -6.67
C HIS A 16 -8.95 1.41 -7.14
N ILE A 17 -7.70 1.59 -6.71
CA ILE A 17 -6.88 2.73 -7.11
C ILE A 17 -6.00 2.33 -8.29
N PRO A 18 -6.05 3.07 -9.41
CA PRO A 18 -5.30 2.70 -10.62
C PRO A 18 -3.79 2.67 -10.42
N HIS A 19 -3.12 1.81 -11.16
CA HIS A 19 -1.67 1.93 -11.37
C HIS A 19 -1.31 3.25 -12.06
N CYS A 20 -0.04 3.67 -11.95
CA CYS A 20 0.46 4.76 -12.77
C CYS A 20 0.35 4.35 -14.24
N PRO A 21 -0.25 5.18 -15.11
CA PRO A 21 -0.44 4.82 -16.51
C PRO A 21 0.89 4.69 -17.26
N ASP A 22 1.86 5.54 -16.94
CA ASP A 22 3.18 5.55 -17.55
C ASP A 22 4.17 6.40 -16.74
N SER A 23 5.40 6.55 -17.27
CA SER A 23 6.47 7.33 -16.63
C SER A 23 6.23 8.85 -16.63
N SER A 24 5.27 9.37 -17.37
CA SER A 24 4.89 10.79 -17.36
C SER A 24 3.86 11.13 -16.31
N CYS A 25 3.32 10.13 -15.60
CA CYS A 25 2.30 10.31 -14.58
C CYS A 25 2.78 11.26 -13.47
N GLN A 26 2.02 12.33 -13.24
CA GLN A 26 2.30 13.31 -12.21
C GLN A 26 1.62 12.98 -10.87
N HIS A 27 1.10 11.76 -10.75
CA HIS A 27 0.50 11.22 -9.54
C HIS A 27 -0.63 12.10 -8.96
N GLY A 28 -1.40 12.71 -9.83
CA GLY A 28 -2.51 13.61 -9.45
C GLY A 28 -2.12 15.06 -9.22
N ALA A 29 -0.83 15.43 -9.29
CA ALA A 29 -0.37 16.79 -9.03
C ALA A 29 -0.83 17.82 -10.08
N ASP A 30 -1.13 17.36 -11.30
CA ASP A 30 -1.62 18.17 -12.42
C ASP A 30 -3.15 18.16 -12.56
N GLY A 31 -3.86 17.63 -11.54
CA GLY A 31 -5.31 17.42 -11.60
C GLY A 31 -5.75 16.14 -12.30
N SER A 32 -4.83 15.32 -12.78
CA SER A 32 -5.12 13.98 -13.30
C SER A 32 -5.66 13.04 -12.19
N PRO A 33 -6.34 11.95 -12.55
CA PRO A 33 -6.80 10.98 -11.56
C PRO A 33 -5.64 10.47 -10.70
N MET A 34 -5.89 10.34 -9.40
CA MET A 34 -4.93 9.81 -8.44
C MET A 34 -4.56 8.37 -8.79
N CYS A 35 -3.29 8.11 -9.00
CA CYS A 35 -2.76 6.74 -9.11
C CYS A 35 -2.30 6.22 -7.74
N ILE A 36 -1.96 4.93 -7.67
CA ILE A 36 -1.55 4.31 -6.41
C ILE A 36 -0.28 4.95 -5.81
N VAL A 37 0.67 5.41 -6.62
CA VAL A 37 1.86 6.12 -6.11
C VAL A 37 1.47 7.47 -5.52
N GLY A 38 0.57 8.21 -6.19
CA GLY A 38 0.03 9.47 -5.68
C GLY A 38 -0.71 9.27 -4.36
N LEU A 39 -1.57 8.25 -4.28
CA LEU A 39 -2.28 7.92 -3.04
C LEU A 39 -1.31 7.60 -1.89
N MET A 40 -0.31 6.76 -2.15
CA MET A 40 0.66 6.39 -1.10
C MET A 40 1.49 7.58 -0.64
N ASN A 41 1.84 8.50 -1.54
CA ASN A 41 2.49 9.76 -1.19
C ASN A 41 1.57 10.65 -0.34
N GLU A 42 0.28 10.71 -0.67
CA GLU A 42 -0.72 11.51 0.07
C GLU A 42 -0.98 10.92 1.47
N ILE A 43 -1.13 9.61 1.58
CA ILE A 43 -1.22 8.93 2.88
C ILE A 43 0.01 9.25 3.74
N TYR A 44 1.20 9.17 3.15
CA TYR A 44 2.43 9.53 3.84
C TYR A 44 2.46 10.99 4.27
N ARG A 45 2.01 11.91 3.41
CA ARG A 45 1.97 13.35 3.71
C ARG A 45 1.13 13.64 4.95
N VAL A 46 -0.08 13.07 5.03
CA VAL A 46 -1.02 13.36 6.12
C VAL A 46 -0.69 12.62 7.42
N LEU A 47 -0.02 11.46 7.35
CA LEU A 47 0.36 10.72 8.54
C LEU A 47 1.40 11.48 9.37
N ALA A 48 1.20 11.52 10.68
CA ALA A 48 2.21 11.98 11.63
C ALA A 48 3.44 11.06 11.61
N PRO A 49 4.63 11.55 12.01
CA PRO A 49 5.79 10.68 12.22
C PRO A 49 5.45 9.52 13.16
N GLY A 50 5.70 8.28 12.74
CA GLY A 50 5.32 7.08 13.49
C GLY A 50 3.83 6.71 13.38
N GLY A 51 3.04 7.45 12.63
CA GLY A 51 1.65 7.10 12.32
C GLY A 51 1.55 5.84 11.47
N TRP A 52 0.38 5.21 11.45
CA TRP A 52 0.17 3.89 10.86
C TRP A 52 -0.65 3.93 9.59
N LEU A 53 -0.24 3.16 8.60
CA LEU A 53 -1.09 2.69 7.51
C LEU A 53 -1.37 1.21 7.74
N THR A 54 -2.64 0.85 7.92
CA THR A 54 -3.08 -0.55 7.93
C THR A 54 -3.89 -0.84 6.69
N SER A 55 -3.55 -1.90 5.97
CA SER A 55 -4.25 -2.27 4.75
C SER A 55 -4.64 -3.75 4.73
N LYS A 56 -5.72 -4.01 4.00
CA LYS A 56 -6.23 -5.35 3.72
C LYS A 56 -6.81 -5.32 2.31
N THR A 57 -6.32 -6.16 1.41
CA THR A 57 -6.75 -6.21 0.00
C THR A 57 -6.66 -7.63 -0.55
N PRO A 58 -7.53 -8.06 -1.49
CA PRO A 58 -7.42 -9.35 -2.13
C PRO A 58 -6.05 -9.53 -2.79
N SER A 59 -5.41 -10.68 -2.50
CA SER A 59 -4.08 -10.97 -3.04
C SER A 59 -4.14 -11.42 -4.50
N SER A 60 -3.19 -10.94 -5.30
CA SER A 60 -2.99 -11.42 -6.68
C SER A 60 -2.49 -12.86 -6.77
N ASP A 61 -2.12 -13.48 -5.63
CA ASP A 61 -1.80 -14.91 -5.57
C ASP A 61 -3.05 -15.80 -5.55
N GLY A 62 -4.23 -15.19 -5.66
CA GLY A 62 -5.50 -15.88 -5.74
C GLY A 62 -6.49 -15.15 -6.66
N ARG A 63 -7.62 -15.82 -6.90
CA ARG A 63 -8.61 -15.33 -7.88
C ARG A 63 -9.35 -14.05 -7.45
N GLY A 64 -9.38 -13.74 -6.14
CA GLY A 64 -10.12 -12.60 -5.59
C GLY A 64 -9.70 -11.25 -6.15
N ALA A 65 -8.41 -11.10 -6.47
CA ALA A 65 -7.90 -9.88 -7.08
C ALA A 65 -8.47 -9.61 -8.49
N PHE A 66 -8.88 -10.66 -9.21
CA PHE A 66 -9.23 -10.59 -10.63
C PHE A 66 -10.73 -10.77 -10.93
N GLN A 67 -11.53 -11.19 -9.94
CA GLN A 67 -12.94 -11.51 -10.17
C GLN A 67 -13.85 -10.28 -10.13
N ASP A 68 -13.44 -9.21 -9.47
CA ASP A 68 -14.19 -7.97 -9.39
C ASP A 68 -13.78 -7.05 -10.55
N PRO A 69 -14.72 -6.62 -11.42
CA PRO A 69 -14.41 -5.78 -12.58
C PRO A 69 -13.98 -4.36 -12.20
N THR A 70 -14.12 -3.96 -10.94
CA THR A 70 -13.69 -2.64 -10.46
C THR A 70 -12.28 -2.64 -9.88
N HIS A 71 -11.64 -3.80 -9.76
CA HIS A 71 -10.24 -3.88 -9.36
C HIS A 71 -9.33 -3.44 -10.51
N CYS A 72 -8.49 -2.48 -10.25
CA CYS A 72 -7.58 -1.90 -11.24
C CYS A 72 -6.11 -1.86 -10.76
N SER A 73 -5.82 -2.31 -9.54
CA SER A 73 -4.46 -2.61 -9.09
C SER A 73 -4.40 -3.94 -8.34
N PHE A 74 -3.25 -4.60 -8.43
CA PHE A 74 -3.08 -5.98 -7.97
C PHE A 74 -1.96 -6.06 -6.94
N TRP A 75 -2.25 -6.67 -5.79
CA TRP A 75 -1.41 -6.63 -4.61
C TRP A 75 -1.03 -8.04 -4.15
N ASN A 76 0.20 -8.17 -3.69
CA ASN A 76 0.69 -9.31 -2.91
C ASN A 76 1.69 -8.81 -1.86
N PRO A 77 2.24 -9.65 -0.99
CA PRO A 77 3.19 -9.19 0.03
C PRO A 77 4.36 -8.39 -0.54
N ASN A 78 4.87 -8.76 -1.71
CA ASN A 78 6.01 -8.10 -2.34
C ASN A 78 5.67 -6.71 -2.89
N SER A 79 4.39 -6.43 -3.15
CA SER A 79 3.96 -5.09 -3.60
C SER A 79 4.31 -4.00 -2.58
N PHE A 80 4.29 -4.34 -1.30
CA PHE A 80 4.62 -3.40 -0.23
C PHE A 80 6.12 -3.13 -0.08
N TRP A 81 6.99 -3.96 -0.67
CA TRP A 81 8.44 -3.73 -0.66
C TRP A 81 8.84 -2.42 -1.33
N TYR A 82 8.10 -1.98 -2.33
CA TYR A 82 8.35 -0.71 -3.01
C TYR A 82 8.19 0.51 -2.09
N TYR A 83 7.41 0.38 -1.04
CA TYR A 83 7.15 1.44 -0.05
C TYR A 83 7.98 1.30 1.23
N THR A 84 8.61 0.14 1.45
CA THR A 84 9.31 -0.19 2.70
C THR A 84 10.81 -0.43 2.53
N ARG A 85 11.27 -0.72 1.31
CA ARG A 85 12.68 -1.01 1.02
C ARG A 85 13.27 0.01 0.06
N SER A 86 14.43 0.59 0.42
CA SER A 86 15.13 1.58 -0.42
C SER A 86 15.50 1.03 -1.79
N GLU A 87 15.89 -0.24 -1.83
CA GLU A 87 16.32 -0.90 -3.07
C GLU A 87 15.19 -1.01 -4.08
N GLN A 88 13.95 -1.24 -3.65
CA GLN A 88 12.79 -1.31 -4.51
C GLN A 88 12.22 0.07 -4.83
N ALA A 89 12.20 0.97 -3.86
CA ALA A 89 11.65 2.32 -4.02
C ALA A 89 12.28 3.08 -5.20
N LYS A 90 13.56 2.87 -5.47
CA LYS A 90 14.28 3.53 -6.58
C LYS A 90 13.75 3.21 -7.98
N TYR A 91 12.99 2.11 -8.13
CA TYR A 91 12.39 1.74 -9.41
C TYR A 91 11.04 2.42 -9.66
N VAL A 92 10.50 3.15 -8.67
CA VAL A 92 9.20 3.82 -8.79
C VAL A 92 9.42 5.33 -8.90
N MET A 93 9.25 5.86 -10.09
CA MET A 93 9.39 7.29 -10.33
C MET A 93 8.35 8.08 -9.55
N GLY A 94 8.77 9.19 -8.92
CA GLY A 94 7.87 10.07 -8.17
C GLY A 94 7.43 9.54 -6.80
N LEU A 95 7.94 8.39 -6.35
CA LEU A 95 7.67 7.87 -5.01
C LEU A 95 8.38 8.75 -3.97
N LYS A 96 7.62 9.36 -3.07
CA LYS A 96 8.11 10.21 -1.98
C LYS A 96 7.92 9.58 -0.61
N CYS A 97 6.97 8.66 -0.51
CA CYS A 97 6.64 8.03 0.76
C CYS A 97 7.69 6.99 1.17
N ARG A 98 7.83 6.86 2.48
CA ARG A 98 8.69 5.88 3.10
C ARG A 98 8.02 5.30 4.33
N PHE A 99 7.89 3.99 4.34
CA PHE A 99 7.33 3.27 5.48
C PHE A 99 8.32 2.26 6.04
N GLN A 100 8.18 1.96 7.30
CA GLN A 100 8.81 0.82 7.94
C GLN A 100 7.76 -0.28 8.09
N ALA A 101 8.02 -1.46 7.56
CA ALA A 101 7.13 -2.60 7.76
C ALA A 101 7.16 -3.03 9.22
N ASN A 102 6.01 -3.03 9.88
CA ASN A 102 5.81 -3.73 11.14
C ASN A 102 5.45 -5.19 10.87
N ARG A 103 4.48 -5.40 9.97
CA ARG A 103 4.07 -6.71 9.54
C ARG A 103 3.49 -6.66 8.13
N ILE A 104 3.88 -7.62 7.28
CA ILE A 104 3.26 -7.89 5.98
C ILE A 104 3.03 -9.40 5.92
N TRP A 105 1.78 -9.81 5.70
CA TRP A 105 1.44 -11.23 5.65
C TRP A 105 0.27 -11.49 4.72
N GLN A 106 0.10 -12.76 4.34
CA GLN A 106 -0.99 -13.23 3.52
C GLN A 106 -1.70 -14.37 4.23
N THR A 107 -3.03 -14.34 4.21
CA THR A 107 -3.85 -15.38 4.77
C THR A 107 -5.26 -15.36 4.18
N PHE A 108 -6.05 -16.36 4.51
CA PHE A 108 -7.48 -16.40 4.18
C PHE A 108 -8.28 -15.81 5.36
N PRO A 109 -9.08 -14.75 5.15
CA PRO A 109 -9.85 -14.14 6.24
C PRO A 109 -10.87 -15.07 6.90
N THR A 110 -11.45 -16.00 6.13
CA THR A 110 -12.42 -16.99 6.62
C THR A 110 -12.25 -18.31 5.87
N ASP A 111 -12.90 -19.38 6.37
CA ASP A 111 -12.91 -20.67 5.68
C ASP A 111 -13.56 -20.59 4.30
N TRP A 112 -14.55 -19.74 4.12
CA TRP A 112 -15.15 -19.48 2.81
C TRP A 112 -14.11 -18.93 1.82
N HIS A 113 -13.29 -17.96 2.23
CA HIS A 113 -12.20 -17.43 1.40
C HIS A 113 -11.17 -18.51 1.04
N LYS A 114 -10.84 -19.37 2.00
CA LYS A 114 -9.93 -20.50 1.77
C LYS A 114 -10.49 -21.50 0.76
N GLN A 115 -11.75 -21.90 0.92
CA GLN A 115 -12.43 -22.83 0.00
C GLN A 115 -12.52 -22.28 -1.43
N ASN A 116 -12.65 -20.95 -1.56
CA ASN A 116 -12.78 -20.28 -2.85
C ASN A 116 -11.44 -19.77 -3.42
N ASN A 117 -10.31 -20.05 -2.77
CA ASN A 117 -8.98 -19.56 -3.15
C ASN A 117 -8.91 -18.03 -3.30
N ILE A 118 -9.35 -17.33 -2.25
CA ILE A 118 -9.35 -15.87 -2.15
C ILE A 118 -8.47 -15.45 -0.97
N PRO A 119 -7.14 -15.53 -1.08
CA PRO A 119 -6.25 -15.00 -0.07
C PRO A 119 -6.29 -13.49 -0.04
N TYR A 120 -6.00 -12.92 1.11
CA TYR A 120 -5.82 -11.49 1.31
C TYR A 120 -4.40 -11.20 1.76
N VAL A 121 -3.85 -10.10 1.28
CA VAL A 121 -2.62 -9.53 1.81
C VAL A 121 -2.97 -8.42 2.80
N PHE A 122 -2.27 -8.45 3.91
CA PHE A 122 -2.37 -7.47 4.98
C PHE A 122 -1.03 -6.77 5.15
N ALA A 123 -1.06 -5.49 5.42
CA ALA A 123 0.15 -4.75 5.75
C ALA A 123 -0.13 -3.73 6.86
N ASP A 124 0.72 -3.78 7.88
CA ASP A 124 0.80 -2.79 8.94
C ASP A 124 2.12 -2.06 8.78
N LEU A 125 2.05 -0.82 8.33
CA LEU A 125 3.20 0.01 7.99
C LEU A 125 3.26 1.24 8.89
N VAL A 126 4.47 1.60 9.33
CA VAL A 126 4.72 2.80 10.12
C VAL A 126 5.31 3.88 9.24
N CYS A 127 4.76 5.08 9.31
CA CYS A 127 5.21 6.24 8.57
C CYS A 127 6.60 6.67 9.04
N LEU A 128 7.60 6.57 8.17
CA LEU A 128 9.00 6.83 8.49
C LEU A 128 9.38 8.25 8.06
N LYS A 129 9.18 9.21 8.96
CA LYS A 129 9.64 10.58 8.83
C LYS A 129 10.77 10.84 9.82
N GLY A 130 11.99 10.67 9.37
CA GLY A 130 13.18 10.75 10.23
C GLY A 130 13.75 9.37 10.55
N GLN A 131 14.03 9.09 11.82
CA GLN A 131 14.67 7.85 12.24
C GLN A 131 13.69 6.67 12.27
N ARG A 132 14.21 5.48 12.00
CA ARG A 132 13.51 4.21 12.13
C ARG A 132 12.93 4.03 13.54
N GLN A 133 11.71 3.51 13.63
CA GLN A 133 11.09 3.21 14.91
C GLN A 133 11.76 2.01 15.59
N PRO A 134 12.13 2.12 16.89
CA PRO A 134 12.71 1.00 17.63
C PRO A 134 11.76 -0.20 17.69
N GLY A 135 12.33 -1.40 17.61
CA GLY A 135 11.57 -2.66 17.75
C GLY A 135 10.78 -3.10 16.53
N LEU A 136 10.76 -2.31 15.44
CA LEU A 136 10.13 -2.71 14.19
C LEU A 136 11.14 -3.33 13.24
N VAL A 137 10.68 -4.28 12.43
CA VAL A 137 11.52 -5.02 11.49
C VAL A 137 11.40 -4.40 10.10
N GLU A 138 12.53 -4.27 9.41
CA GLU A 138 12.56 -3.98 7.98
C GLU A 138 12.50 -5.30 7.22
N ILE A 139 11.52 -5.43 6.33
CA ILE A 139 11.33 -6.64 5.51
C ILE A 139 12.07 -6.48 4.18
#